data_da507cb39e2e5850f8ae83f90dee6b56
#
_entry.id   da507cb39e2e5850f8ae83f90dee6b56
#
_cell.length_a   1.000
_cell.length_b   1.000
_cell.length_c   1.000
_cell.angle_alpha   90.00
_cell.angle_beta   90.00
_cell.angle_gamma   90.00
#
_symmetry.space_group_name_H-M   'P 1'
#
loop_
_entity.id
_entity.type
_entity.pdbx_description
1 polymer ?
#
loop_
_entity_poly.entity_id
_entity_poly.type
_entity_poly.pdbx_seq_one_letter_code
_entity_poly.pdbx_strand_id
1 'polypeptide(L)'
;MSAPQLLVHDHRDNVGVVVVEGLAAGSEMLCVITEDDFDFRLTVKQAVPIGHKVALTDLKVGDTAVKYGQDIGRIVAPVARGEHVHTHNLRTKRW
;
A
#
# COMPACT_ATOMS: atom_id res chain seq x y z
N MET A 1 -7.78 -18.25 12.73
CA MET A 1 -7.12 -16.95 12.59
C MET A 1 -6.58 -16.80 11.16
N SER A 2 -6.92 -15.73 10.50
CA SER A 2 -6.51 -15.53 9.11
C SER A 2 -5.11 -14.90 9.07
N ALA A 3 -4.29 -15.33 8.11
CA ALA A 3 -3.02 -14.66 7.84
C ALA A 3 -3.29 -13.30 7.19
N PRO A 4 -2.49 -12.26 7.48
CA PRO A 4 -2.65 -10.98 6.82
C PRO A 4 -2.32 -11.07 5.33
N GLN A 5 -2.99 -10.25 4.54
CA GLN A 5 -2.79 -10.15 3.10
C GLN A 5 -2.00 -8.90 2.72
N LEU A 6 -1.97 -7.89 3.61
CA LEU A 6 -1.21 -6.67 3.44
C LEU A 6 -0.46 -6.37 4.72
N LEU A 7 0.81 -6.01 4.62
CA LEU A 7 1.61 -5.58 5.76
C LEU A 7 1.97 -4.11 5.64
N VAL A 8 1.84 -3.41 6.77
CA VAL A 8 2.26 -2.02 6.95
C VAL A 8 3.21 -2.03 8.13
N HIS A 9 4.29 -1.27 8.07
CA HIS A 9 5.31 -1.33 9.13
C HIS A 9 5.09 -0.30 10.23
N ASP A 10 4.55 0.87 9.89
CA ASP A 10 4.51 2.02 10.77
C ASP A 10 3.18 2.76 10.55
N HIS A 11 2.61 3.33 11.62
CA HIS A 11 1.37 4.11 11.50
C HIS A 11 1.50 5.33 10.60
N ARG A 12 2.73 5.80 10.33
CA ARG A 12 2.98 6.92 9.42
C ARG A 12 2.99 6.51 7.96
N ASP A 13 3.00 5.22 7.66
CA ASP A 13 3.02 4.72 6.29
C ASP A 13 1.70 5.03 5.59
N ASN A 14 1.77 5.43 4.32
CA ASN A 14 0.60 5.64 3.48
C ASN A 14 0.48 4.61 2.36
N VAL A 15 1.40 3.65 2.31
CA VAL A 15 1.32 2.47 1.45
C VAL A 15 1.64 1.21 2.25
N GLY A 16 1.04 0.10 1.85
CA GLY A 16 1.35 -1.22 2.40
C GLY A 16 1.78 -2.16 1.30
N VAL A 17 2.32 -3.32 1.66
CA VAL A 17 2.84 -4.32 0.73
C VAL A 17 1.95 -5.56 0.75
N VAL A 18 1.52 -6.00 -0.43
CA VAL A 18 0.74 -7.24 -0.59
C VAL A 18 1.67 -8.44 -0.37
N VAL A 19 1.25 -9.36 0.50
CA VAL A 19 2.04 -10.53 0.87
C VAL A 19 1.36 -11.86 0.50
N VAL A 20 0.33 -11.80 -0.34
CA VAL A 20 -0.36 -13.00 -0.87
C VAL A 20 -0.40 -12.94 -2.39
N GLU A 21 -0.44 -14.11 -3.01
CA GLU A 21 -0.64 -14.22 -4.46
C GLU A 21 -2.13 -14.24 -4.80
N GLY A 22 -2.46 -13.84 -6.04
CA GLY A 22 -3.80 -14.00 -6.59
C GLY A 22 -4.84 -13.04 -6.02
N LEU A 23 -4.42 -11.93 -5.46
CA LEU A 23 -5.33 -10.94 -4.89
C LEU A 23 -6.11 -10.25 -6.02
N ALA A 24 -7.42 -10.48 -6.05
CA ALA A 24 -8.29 -9.95 -7.10
C ALA A 24 -8.95 -8.63 -6.67
N ALA A 25 -9.32 -7.82 -7.68
CA ALA A 25 -10.07 -6.59 -7.44
C ALA A 25 -11.37 -6.88 -6.67
N GLY A 26 -11.68 -6.03 -5.71
CA GLY A 26 -12.87 -6.17 -4.87
C GLY A 26 -12.68 -7.03 -3.63
N SER A 27 -11.51 -7.66 -3.47
CA SER A 27 -11.21 -8.46 -2.29
C SER A 27 -10.99 -7.57 -1.07
N GLU A 28 -11.56 -7.97 0.06
CA GLU A 28 -11.26 -7.33 1.34
C GLU A 28 -10.03 -7.98 1.94
N MET A 29 -9.02 -7.17 2.24
CA MET A 29 -7.77 -7.64 2.82
C MET A 29 -7.78 -7.45 4.33
N LEU A 30 -7.22 -8.42 5.04
CA LEU A 30 -6.77 -8.22 6.41
C LEU A 30 -5.40 -7.56 6.35
N CYS A 31 -5.30 -6.38 6.94
CA CYS A 31 -4.09 -5.57 6.93
C CYS A 31 -3.56 -5.46 8.36
N VAL A 32 -2.25 -5.56 8.53
CA VAL A 32 -1.63 -5.49 9.86
C VAL A 32 -0.51 -4.47 9.83
N ILE A 33 -0.53 -3.55 10.82
CA ILE A 33 0.58 -2.65 11.09
C ILE A 33 1.50 -3.36 12.07
N THR A 34 2.68 -3.76 11.61
CA THR A 34 3.56 -4.63 12.39
C THR A 34 4.20 -3.96 13.59
N GLU A 35 4.23 -2.64 13.62
CA GLU A 35 4.82 -1.87 14.73
C GLU A 35 4.18 -2.23 16.08
N ASP A 36 2.85 -2.44 16.08
CA ASP A 36 2.11 -2.71 17.31
C ASP A 36 0.99 -3.75 17.14
N ASP A 37 1.04 -4.54 16.06
CA ASP A 37 0.04 -5.56 15.74
C ASP A 37 -1.38 -5.00 15.54
N PHE A 38 -1.50 -3.74 15.18
CA PHE A 38 -2.80 -3.13 14.88
C PHE A 38 -3.33 -3.69 13.54
N ASP A 39 -4.56 -4.18 13.51
CA ASP A 39 -5.16 -4.68 12.28
C ASP A 39 -6.32 -3.79 11.81
N PHE A 40 -6.56 -3.84 10.50
CA PHE A 40 -7.68 -3.15 9.87
C PHE A 40 -8.04 -3.86 8.55
N ARG A 41 -9.18 -3.45 7.98
CA ARG A 41 -9.65 -4.00 6.70
C ARG A 41 -9.57 -2.94 5.62
N LEU A 42 -9.23 -3.38 4.40
CA LEU A 42 -9.14 -2.51 3.23
C LEU A 42 -9.55 -3.32 2.00
N THR A 43 -10.47 -2.79 1.21
CA THR A 43 -10.88 -3.41 -0.05
C THR A 43 -9.93 -2.94 -1.16
N VAL A 44 -9.29 -3.88 -1.82
CA VAL A 44 -8.42 -3.57 -2.97
C VAL A 44 -9.29 -3.32 -4.20
N LYS A 45 -8.96 -2.28 -4.97
CA LYS A 45 -9.75 -1.87 -6.13
C LYS A 45 -9.29 -2.50 -7.43
N GLN A 46 -8.13 -3.11 -7.43
CA GLN A 46 -7.50 -3.72 -8.60
C GLN A 46 -6.83 -5.00 -8.18
N ALA A 47 -6.54 -5.88 -9.12
CA ALA A 47 -5.63 -7.00 -8.86
C ALA A 47 -4.23 -6.44 -8.58
N VAL A 48 -3.61 -6.88 -7.50
CA VAL A 48 -2.28 -6.41 -7.10
C VAL A 48 -1.37 -7.61 -6.88
N PRO A 49 -0.27 -7.70 -7.64
CA PRO A 49 0.68 -8.81 -7.47
C PRO A 49 1.36 -8.78 -6.10
N ILE A 50 1.75 -9.96 -5.63
CA ILE A 50 2.55 -10.09 -4.41
C ILE A 50 3.81 -9.21 -4.51
N GLY A 51 4.16 -8.54 -3.42
CA GLY A 51 5.32 -7.65 -3.37
C GLY A 51 5.05 -6.23 -3.84
N HIS A 52 3.93 -5.99 -4.49
CA HIS A 52 3.54 -4.64 -4.91
C HIS A 52 2.80 -3.92 -3.78
N LYS A 53 2.63 -2.62 -3.93
CA LYS A 53 2.08 -1.75 -2.89
C LYS A 53 0.65 -1.36 -3.18
N VAL A 54 -0.08 -1.05 -2.12
CA VAL A 54 -1.46 -0.54 -2.17
C VAL A 54 -1.51 0.75 -1.35
N ALA A 55 -2.20 1.77 -1.87
CA ALA A 55 -2.39 3.03 -1.16
C ALA A 55 -3.35 2.83 0.01
N LEU A 56 -2.97 3.34 1.17
CA LEU A 56 -3.78 3.27 2.41
C LEU A 56 -4.71 4.48 2.52
N THR A 57 -4.47 5.50 1.72
CA THR A 57 -5.26 6.73 1.66
C THR A 57 -5.18 7.29 0.24
N ASP A 58 -6.01 8.26 -0.09
CA ASP A 58 -5.94 8.92 -1.38
C ASP A 58 -4.64 9.73 -1.46
N LEU A 59 -3.91 9.56 -2.56
CA LEU A 59 -2.64 10.25 -2.80
C LEU A 59 -2.73 11.06 -4.08
N LYS A 60 -2.21 12.28 -4.03
CA LYS A 60 -2.19 13.22 -5.17
C LYS A 60 -0.80 13.28 -5.77
N VAL A 61 -0.72 13.74 -7.01
CA VAL A 61 0.55 14.05 -7.67
C VAL A 61 1.35 15.01 -6.78
N GLY A 62 2.61 14.66 -6.51
CA GLY A 62 3.49 15.41 -5.64
C GLY A 62 3.54 14.93 -4.21
N ASP A 63 2.58 14.10 -3.79
CA ASP A 63 2.59 13.55 -2.43
C ASP A 63 3.77 12.60 -2.25
N THR A 64 4.30 12.56 -1.05
CA THR A 64 5.36 11.63 -0.67
C THR A 64 4.77 10.29 -0.30
N ALA A 65 5.29 9.21 -0.90
CA ALA A 65 4.98 7.85 -0.46
C ALA A 65 5.87 7.51 0.73
N VAL A 66 5.26 7.01 1.81
CA VAL A 66 5.95 6.69 3.07
C VAL A 66 5.80 5.22 3.36
N LYS A 67 6.94 4.55 3.56
CA LYS A 67 7.01 3.14 3.95
C LYS A 67 8.14 2.98 4.97
N TYR A 68 7.91 2.19 6.02
CA TYR A 68 8.83 2.09 7.16
C TYR A 68 9.08 3.45 7.83
N GLY A 69 8.10 4.35 7.79
CA GLY A 69 8.27 5.70 8.29
C GLY A 69 9.22 6.55 7.46
N GLN A 70 9.61 6.09 6.28
CA GLN A 70 10.59 6.76 5.43
C GLN A 70 10.00 7.16 4.09
N ASP A 71 10.51 8.24 3.52
CA ASP A 71 10.20 8.71 2.18
C ASP A 71 10.80 7.73 1.17
N ILE A 72 9.93 7.03 0.42
CA ILE A 72 10.36 6.11 -0.62
C ILE A 72 10.15 6.64 -2.03
N GLY A 73 9.59 7.83 -2.17
CA GLY A 73 9.37 8.41 -3.47
C GLY A 73 8.23 9.39 -3.52
N ARG A 74 7.92 9.83 -4.75
CA ARG A 74 6.89 10.81 -5.03
C ARG A 74 5.81 10.22 -5.93
N ILE A 75 4.56 10.53 -5.64
CA ILE A 75 3.43 10.15 -6.47
C ILE A 75 3.44 11.01 -7.74
N VAL A 76 3.38 10.36 -8.90
CA VAL A 76 3.40 11.04 -10.19
C VAL A 76 2.09 10.89 -10.97
N ALA A 77 1.15 10.08 -10.46
CA ALA A 77 -0.21 9.99 -10.97
C ALA A 77 -1.14 9.75 -9.77
N PRO A 78 -2.36 10.33 -9.76
CA PRO A 78 -3.25 10.19 -8.61
C PRO A 78 -3.57 8.73 -8.31
N VAL A 79 -3.65 8.39 -7.03
CA VAL A 79 -3.97 7.04 -6.54
C VAL A 79 -5.04 7.17 -5.48
N ALA A 80 -6.12 6.40 -5.59
CA ALA A 80 -7.14 6.34 -4.56
C ALA A 80 -6.79 5.24 -3.55
N ARG A 81 -7.33 5.37 -2.33
CA ARG A 81 -7.21 4.35 -1.30
C ARG A 81 -7.64 3.00 -1.86
N GLY A 82 -6.83 1.97 -1.66
CA GLY A 82 -7.10 0.62 -2.17
C GLY A 82 -6.58 0.35 -3.57
N GLU A 83 -5.99 1.35 -4.23
CA GLU A 83 -5.43 1.18 -5.56
C GLU A 83 -3.96 0.77 -5.52
N HIS A 84 -3.53 0.12 -6.60
CA HIS A 84 -2.18 -0.37 -6.82
C HIS A 84 -1.18 0.79 -6.94
N VAL A 85 -0.10 0.74 -6.17
CA VAL A 85 1.01 1.69 -6.24
C VAL A 85 2.25 0.96 -6.70
N HIS A 86 2.80 1.38 -7.83
CA HIS A 86 4.01 0.78 -8.39
C HIS A 86 4.67 1.81 -9.32
N THR A 87 5.53 1.36 -10.23
CA THR A 87 6.32 2.26 -11.08
C THR A 87 5.48 3.16 -11.99
N HIS A 88 4.22 2.81 -12.26
CA HIS A 88 3.34 3.63 -13.10
C HIS A 88 2.85 4.90 -12.40
N ASN A 89 2.86 4.96 -11.06
CA ASN A 89 2.37 6.11 -10.31
C ASN A 89 3.28 6.56 -9.17
N LEU A 90 4.41 5.87 -8.98
CA LEU A 90 5.40 6.18 -7.94
C LEU A 90 6.79 6.24 -8.55
N ARG A 91 7.54 7.30 -8.28
CA ARG A 91 8.93 7.45 -8.69
C ARG A 91 9.79 7.71 -7.47
N THR A 92 10.98 7.11 -7.43
CA THR A 92 11.92 7.38 -6.35
C THR A 92 12.43 8.82 -6.50
N LYS A 93 12.78 9.45 -5.39
CA LYS A 93 13.31 10.83 -5.41
C LYS A 93 14.81 10.90 -5.68
N ARG A 94 15.42 9.78 -5.94
CA ARG A 94 16.86 9.70 -6.19
C ARG A 94 17.23 10.01 -7.63
N TRP A 95 16.28 9.99 -8.54
CA TRP A 95 16.50 10.33 -9.95
C TRP A 95 15.31 11.00 -10.56
#